data_dc8314452e66142deac06e6e7a1a31fc
#
_entry.id   dc8314452e66142deac06e6e7a1a31fc
#
_cell.length_a   1.000
_cell.length_b   1.000
_cell.length_c   1.000
_cell.angle_alpha   90.00
_cell.angle_beta   90.00
_cell.angle_gamma   90.00
#
_symmetry.space_group_name_H-M   'P 1'
#
loop_
_entity.id
_entity.type
_entity.pdbx_description
1 polymer ?
#
loop_
_entity_poly.entity_id
_entity_poly.type
_entity_poly.pdbx_seq_one_letter_code
_entity_poly.pdbx_strand_id
1 'polypeptide(L)'
;IIPGKTSFNLSIRRSWFDLFTIPAMAIYNSALPFGEKNRFRYALTDFNGSITHLFNQDNRLTLNIFYGSDFIRYGHRSIGVKYWEGVRFSGGNGDDLKTRWGNFLASLNWKKRFSDNLTLDAILYYTQVGTKVYLQNNKWDMDKYRPLTTELSINESNNSKLNDISMKTDVVWTPSDAHHIRAGASVTQHFFRQMKDVS
;
A
#
# COMPACT_ATOMS: atom_id res chain seq x y z
N ILE A 1 -20.29 7.93 -22.49
CA ILE A 1 -19.54 6.96 -23.33
C ILE A 1 -20.01 7.16 -24.77
N ILE A 2 -19.07 7.33 -25.70
CA ILE A 2 -19.37 7.48 -27.12
C ILE A 2 -19.12 6.11 -27.76
N PRO A 3 -20.15 5.40 -28.27
CA PRO A 3 -20.01 4.10 -28.93
C PRO A 3 -18.95 4.16 -30.03
N GLY A 4 -18.06 3.15 -30.09
CA GLY A 4 -16.98 3.05 -31.08
C GLY A 4 -15.80 4.02 -30.90
N LYS A 5 -15.90 4.98 -29.96
CA LYS A 5 -14.83 5.95 -29.68
C LYS A 5 -14.26 5.91 -28.26
N THR A 6 -15.10 5.57 -27.27
CA THR A 6 -14.67 5.59 -25.88
C THR A 6 -14.96 4.26 -25.23
N SER A 7 -13.92 3.62 -24.69
CA SER A 7 -14.02 2.41 -23.89
C SER A 7 -13.48 2.64 -22.50
N PHE A 8 -13.99 1.90 -21.51
CA PHE A 8 -13.46 1.91 -20.16
C PHE A 8 -13.38 0.49 -19.60
N ASN A 9 -12.48 0.30 -18.68
CA ASN A 9 -12.34 -0.90 -17.88
C ASN A 9 -12.23 -0.49 -16.42
N LEU A 10 -12.93 -1.22 -15.53
CA LEU A 10 -12.89 -1.00 -14.10
C LEU A 10 -12.81 -2.35 -13.40
N SER A 11 -11.85 -2.50 -12.48
CA SER A 11 -11.67 -3.70 -11.68
C SER A 11 -11.35 -3.33 -10.24
N ILE A 12 -12.04 -3.97 -9.31
CA ILE A 12 -11.77 -3.88 -7.88
C ILE A 12 -11.55 -5.30 -7.37
N ARG A 13 -10.46 -5.51 -6.65
CA ARG A 13 -10.15 -6.77 -6.00
C ARG A 13 -9.85 -6.52 -4.53
N ARG A 14 -10.41 -7.36 -3.66
CA ARG A 14 -10.05 -7.44 -2.25
C ARG A 14 -9.78 -8.89 -1.87
N SER A 15 -8.69 -9.14 -1.13
CA SER A 15 -8.51 -10.42 -0.49
C SER A 15 -9.37 -10.47 0.78
N TRP A 16 -10.08 -11.58 0.94
CA TRP A 16 -10.93 -11.86 2.11
C TRP A 16 -10.18 -12.70 3.17
N PHE A 17 -8.86 -12.61 3.19
CA PHE A 17 -8.03 -13.39 4.09
C PHE A 17 -8.33 -13.09 5.56
N ASP A 18 -8.71 -11.85 5.84
CA ASP A 18 -9.15 -11.42 7.17
C ASP A 18 -10.44 -12.12 7.66
N LEU A 19 -11.32 -12.57 6.76
CA LEU A 19 -12.50 -13.37 7.14
C LEU A 19 -12.13 -14.73 7.72
N PHE A 20 -10.99 -15.29 7.32
CA PHE A 20 -10.51 -16.57 7.86
C PHE A 20 -9.61 -16.37 9.07
N THR A 21 -8.74 -15.37 9.06
CA THR A 21 -7.80 -15.13 10.14
C THR A 21 -8.46 -14.63 11.42
N ILE A 22 -9.52 -13.84 11.32
CA ILE A 22 -10.23 -13.33 12.50
C ILE A 22 -10.86 -14.48 13.31
N PRO A 23 -11.70 -15.38 12.74
CA PRO A 23 -12.25 -16.52 13.49
C PRO A 23 -11.19 -17.54 13.90
N ALA A 24 -10.18 -17.81 13.05
CA ALA A 24 -9.07 -18.69 13.41
C ALA A 24 -8.30 -18.18 14.64
N MET A 25 -8.03 -16.87 14.71
CA MET A 25 -7.39 -16.26 15.87
C MET A 25 -8.30 -16.27 17.11
N ALA A 26 -9.62 -16.18 16.95
CA ALA A 26 -10.56 -16.31 18.06
C ALA A 26 -10.50 -17.73 18.66
N ILE A 27 -10.50 -18.76 17.81
CA ILE A 27 -10.36 -20.17 18.24
C ILE A 27 -8.99 -20.40 18.88
N TYR A 28 -7.91 -19.94 18.26
CA TYR A 28 -6.56 -20.06 18.81
C TYR A 28 -6.46 -19.42 20.21
N ASN A 29 -6.98 -18.20 20.34
CA ASN A 29 -6.94 -17.46 21.61
C ASN A 29 -7.79 -18.13 22.71
N SER A 30 -8.81 -18.93 22.38
CA SER A 30 -9.60 -19.67 23.37
C SER A 30 -8.84 -20.82 24.02
N ALA A 31 -7.80 -21.32 23.35
CA ALA A 31 -6.93 -22.36 23.84
C ALA A 31 -5.69 -21.85 24.60
N LEU A 32 -5.46 -20.51 24.59
CA LEU A 32 -4.33 -19.92 25.29
C LEU A 32 -4.56 -19.82 26.81
N PRO A 33 -3.48 -19.75 27.60
CA PRO A 33 -3.55 -19.45 29.02
C PRO A 33 -4.29 -18.15 29.31
N PHE A 34 -4.85 -18.06 30.51
CA PHE A 34 -5.53 -16.84 30.95
C PHE A 34 -4.61 -15.62 30.84
N GLY A 35 -5.14 -14.56 30.20
CA GLY A 35 -4.43 -13.30 30.02
C GLY A 35 -3.63 -13.21 28.74
N GLU A 36 -3.46 -14.29 27.98
CA GLU A 36 -2.78 -14.26 26.68
C GLU A 36 -3.76 -14.05 25.54
N LYS A 37 -3.40 -13.17 24.61
CA LYS A 37 -4.14 -12.93 23.36
C LYS A 37 -3.20 -12.58 22.23
N ASN A 38 -3.45 -13.20 21.08
CA ASN A 38 -2.76 -12.89 19.83
C ASN A 38 -3.74 -12.29 18.83
N ARG A 39 -3.23 -11.44 17.97
CA ARG A 39 -3.96 -10.83 16.85
C ARG A 39 -3.16 -11.01 15.58
N PHE A 40 -3.83 -11.49 14.55
CA PHE A 40 -3.28 -11.48 13.21
C PHE A 40 -4.35 -11.05 12.23
N ARG A 41 -4.03 -10.10 11.37
CA ARG A 41 -4.93 -9.63 10.32
C ARG A 41 -4.11 -9.26 9.10
N TYR A 42 -4.55 -9.75 7.95
CA TYR A 42 -3.99 -9.40 6.65
C TYR A 42 -5.12 -9.08 5.68
N ALA A 43 -4.96 -8.01 4.93
CA ALA A 43 -5.87 -7.63 3.87
C ALA A 43 -5.11 -6.95 2.73
N LEU A 44 -5.54 -7.25 1.52
CA LEU A 44 -5.02 -6.70 0.27
C LEU A 44 -6.19 -6.12 -0.50
N THR A 45 -6.03 -4.93 -1.05
CA THR A 45 -7.06 -4.28 -1.85
C THR A 45 -6.42 -3.63 -3.07
N ASP A 46 -6.93 -3.93 -4.25
CA ASP A 46 -6.51 -3.34 -5.51
C ASP A 46 -7.69 -2.71 -6.25
N PHE A 47 -7.41 -1.62 -6.91
CA PHE A 47 -8.29 -0.94 -7.83
C PHE A 47 -7.53 -0.68 -9.14
N ASN A 48 -8.16 -1.02 -10.27
CA ASN A 48 -7.66 -0.72 -11.60
C ASN A 48 -8.76 -0.02 -12.40
N GLY A 49 -8.42 1.06 -13.04
CA GLY A 49 -9.30 1.76 -13.95
C GLY A 49 -8.56 2.18 -15.21
N SER A 50 -9.19 2.05 -16.37
CA SER A 50 -8.68 2.63 -17.60
C SER A 50 -9.81 3.20 -18.44
N ILE A 51 -9.52 4.32 -19.11
CA ILE A 51 -10.41 4.95 -20.08
C ILE A 51 -9.58 5.21 -21.32
N THR A 52 -10.05 4.72 -22.46
CA THR A 52 -9.44 4.96 -23.76
C THR A 52 -10.42 5.73 -24.63
N HIS A 53 -9.94 6.81 -25.23
CA HIS A 53 -10.68 7.61 -26.20
C HIS A 53 -9.96 7.67 -27.54
N LEU A 54 -10.69 7.33 -28.61
CA LEU A 54 -10.25 7.44 -29.99
C LEU A 54 -10.81 8.74 -30.57
N PHE A 55 -9.96 9.74 -30.77
CA PHE A 55 -10.35 10.96 -31.48
C PHE A 55 -10.63 10.65 -32.96
N ASN A 56 -9.76 9.80 -33.55
CA ASN A 56 -9.88 9.19 -34.86
C ASN A 56 -9.05 7.90 -34.91
N GLN A 57 -8.92 7.26 -36.08
CA GLN A 57 -8.15 6.02 -36.26
C GLN A 57 -6.65 6.17 -35.93
N ASP A 58 -6.13 7.38 -36.04
CA ASP A 58 -4.70 7.71 -35.87
C ASP A 58 -4.37 8.38 -34.54
N ASN A 59 -5.36 8.67 -33.71
CA ASN A 59 -5.18 9.46 -32.49
C ASN A 59 -5.97 8.83 -31.34
N ARG A 60 -5.23 8.29 -30.38
CA ARG A 60 -5.74 7.59 -29.19
C ARG A 60 -5.14 8.15 -27.92
N LEU A 61 -5.97 8.42 -26.93
CA LEU A 61 -5.57 8.78 -25.59
C LEU A 61 -6.10 7.75 -24.61
N THR A 62 -5.24 7.26 -23.73
CA THR A 62 -5.58 6.30 -22.68
C THR A 62 -5.17 6.84 -21.32
N LEU A 63 -6.10 6.95 -20.40
CA LEU A 63 -5.86 7.23 -18.99
C LEU A 63 -5.94 5.90 -18.24
N ASN A 64 -4.91 5.59 -17.44
CA ASN A 64 -4.92 4.46 -16.53
C ASN A 64 -4.71 4.94 -15.09
N ILE A 65 -5.42 4.30 -14.16
CA ILE A 65 -5.28 4.52 -12.72
C ILE A 65 -5.17 3.16 -12.06
N PHE A 66 -4.17 3.00 -11.21
CA PHE A 66 -3.99 1.86 -10.32
C PHE A 66 -3.82 2.32 -8.90
N TYR A 67 -4.47 1.64 -7.97
CA TYR A 67 -4.25 1.77 -6.55
C TYR A 67 -4.20 0.40 -5.92
N GLY A 68 -3.12 0.11 -5.17
CA GLY A 68 -2.97 -1.11 -4.39
C GLY A 68 -2.63 -0.76 -2.95
N SER A 69 -3.20 -1.48 -1.99
CA SER A 69 -2.90 -1.31 -0.58
C SER A 69 -2.95 -2.62 0.15
N ASP A 70 -1.87 -2.93 0.83
CA ASP A 70 -1.71 -4.09 1.70
C ASP A 70 -1.64 -3.63 3.15
N PHE A 71 -2.24 -4.41 4.02
CA PHE A 71 -2.27 -4.17 5.44
C PHE A 71 -1.98 -5.46 6.20
N ILE A 72 -0.98 -5.41 7.09
CA ILE A 72 -0.69 -6.45 8.08
C ILE A 72 -0.82 -5.86 9.47
N ARG A 73 -1.44 -6.60 10.36
CA ARG A 73 -1.40 -6.36 11.80
C ARG A 73 -1.07 -7.66 12.52
N TYR A 74 -0.06 -7.60 13.35
CA TYR A 74 0.30 -8.64 14.29
C TYR A 74 0.36 -8.03 15.69
N GLY A 75 -0.19 -8.71 16.67
CA GLY A 75 -0.11 -8.24 18.05
C GLY A 75 -0.15 -9.40 19.02
N HIS A 76 0.58 -9.26 20.11
CA HIS A 76 0.58 -10.14 21.24
C HIS A 76 0.27 -9.35 22.50
N ARG A 77 -0.47 -9.95 23.43
CA ARG A 77 -0.73 -9.39 24.75
C ARG A 77 -0.68 -10.50 25.76
N SER A 78 0.08 -10.27 26.85
CA SER A 78 0.12 -11.17 28.00
C SER A 78 -0.18 -10.39 29.28
N ILE A 79 -1.06 -10.93 30.12
CA ILE A 79 -1.43 -10.38 31.42
C ILE A 79 -1.17 -11.46 32.46
N GLY A 80 -0.25 -11.20 33.38
CA GLY A 80 0.01 -12.03 34.55
C GLY A 80 -0.76 -11.50 35.77
N VAL A 81 -1.22 -12.42 36.63
CA VAL A 81 -1.80 -12.09 37.92
C VAL A 81 -1.00 -12.83 38.98
N LYS A 82 -0.54 -12.12 39.98
CA LYS A 82 0.13 -12.69 41.17
C LYS A 82 -0.65 -12.28 42.43
N TYR A 83 -0.66 -13.15 43.44
CA TYR A 83 -1.20 -12.85 44.76
C TYR A 83 -0.06 -12.85 45.77
N TRP A 84 -0.03 -11.85 46.62
CA TRP A 84 0.93 -11.75 47.70
C TRP A 84 0.22 -11.20 48.93
N GLU A 85 0.27 -11.95 50.04
CA GLU A 85 -0.40 -11.56 51.30
C GLU A 85 -1.88 -11.20 51.14
N GLY A 86 -2.61 -11.94 50.26
CA GLY A 86 -4.02 -11.70 49.97
C GLY A 86 -4.28 -10.53 49.00
N VAL A 87 -3.27 -9.80 48.58
CA VAL A 87 -3.41 -8.71 47.59
C VAL A 87 -3.15 -9.25 46.18
N ARG A 88 -4.02 -8.86 45.26
CA ARG A 88 -3.90 -9.20 43.84
C ARG A 88 -3.05 -8.16 43.11
N PHE A 89 -2.02 -8.62 42.43
CA PHE A 89 -1.18 -7.83 41.53
C PHE A 89 -1.43 -8.29 40.09
N SER A 90 -1.48 -7.34 39.16
CA SER A 90 -1.52 -7.66 37.74
C SER A 90 -0.49 -6.83 36.99
N GLY A 91 0.25 -7.50 36.13
CA GLY A 91 1.20 -6.87 35.24
C GLY A 91 1.15 -7.55 33.88
N GLY A 92 1.77 -6.97 32.88
CA GLY A 92 1.77 -7.56 31.56
C GLY A 92 2.59 -6.80 30.53
N ASN A 93 2.62 -7.37 29.35
CA ASN A 93 3.22 -6.74 28.19
C ASN A 93 2.30 -6.90 26.99
N GLY A 94 2.46 -6.03 26.02
CA GLY A 94 1.73 -6.10 24.77
C GLY A 94 2.51 -5.44 23.65
N ASP A 95 2.55 -6.14 22.52
CA ASP A 95 3.20 -5.70 21.30
C ASP A 95 2.15 -5.60 20.19
N ASP A 96 2.16 -4.53 19.43
CA ASP A 96 1.28 -4.35 18.27
C ASP A 96 2.09 -3.78 17.10
N LEU A 97 2.26 -4.61 16.07
CA LEU A 97 2.86 -4.24 14.80
C LEU A 97 1.76 -4.00 13.79
N LYS A 98 1.72 -2.82 13.21
CA LYS A 98 0.85 -2.48 12.07
C LYS A 98 1.73 -2.03 10.92
N THR A 99 1.61 -2.70 9.80
CA THR A 99 2.28 -2.30 8.57
C THR A 99 1.25 -2.11 7.48
N ARG A 100 1.36 -0.99 6.79
CA ARG A 100 0.61 -0.71 5.57
C ARG A 100 1.59 -0.26 4.51
N TRP A 101 1.52 -0.88 3.35
CA TRP A 101 2.19 -0.40 2.15
C TRP A 101 1.18 -0.27 1.03
N GLY A 102 1.46 0.65 0.14
CA GLY A 102 0.54 0.93 -0.94
C GLY A 102 1.23 1.59 -2.11
N ASN A 103 0.64 1.37 -3.27
CA ASN A 103 1.09 1.88 -4.53
C ASN A 103 -0.06 2.64 -5.19
N PHE A 104 0.26 3.78 -5.76
CA PHE A 104 -0.64 4.51 -6.64
C PHE A 104 0.09 4.79 -7.95
N LEU A 105 -0.61 4.61 -9.06
CA LEU A 105 -0.14 4.97 -10.40
C LEU A 105 -1.27 5.66 -11.14
N ALA A 106 -0.95 6.77 -11.77
CA ALA A 106 -1.78 7.39 -12.79
C ALA A 106 -0.93 7.60 -14.05
N SER A 107 -1.41 7.19 -15.21
CA SER A 107 -0.69 7.40 -16.47
C SER A 107 -1.62 7.87 -17.58
N LEU A 108 -1.10 8.77 -18.39
CA LEU A 108 -1.72 9.27 -19.59
C LEU A 108 -0.85 8.84 -20.78
N ASN A 109 -1.39 7.98 -21.62
CA ASN A 109 -0.72 7.50 -22.84
C ASN A 109 -1.40 8.12 -24.03
N TRP A 110 -0.64 8.84 -24.82
CA TRP A 110 -1.07 9.43 -26.07
C TRP A 110 -0.32 8.81 -27.23
N LYS A 111 -1.06 8.11 -28.10
CA LYS A 111 -0.53 7.52 -29.32
C LYS A 111 -1.12 8.23 -30.52
N LYS A 112 -0.25 8.74 -31.40
CA LYS A 112 -0.66 9.43 -32.60
C LYS A 112 0.17 8.99 -33.79
N ARG A 113 -0.52 8.63 -34.88
CA ARG A 113 0.06 8.45 -36.19
C ARG A 113 -0.14 9.75 -36.98
N PHE A 114 0.98 10.41 -37.29
CA PHE A 114 0.96 11.67 -38.05
C PHE A 114 0.86 11.42 -39.55
N SER A 115 1.46 10.31 -40.01
CA SER A 115 1.41 9.81 -41.38
C SER A 115 1.57 8.29 -41.36
N ASP A 116 1.48 7.63 -42.51
CA ASP A 116 1.74 6.19 -42.61
C ASP A 116 3.16 5.82 -42.19
N ASN A 117 4.06 6.80 -42.26
CA ASN A 117 5.50 6.61 -42.01
C ASN A 117 5.95 7.16 -40.64
N LEU A 118 5.08 7.87 -39.88
CA LEU A 118 5.48 8.53 -38.63
C LEU A 118 4.46 8.31 -37.53
N THR A 119 4.89 7.64 -36.45
CA THR A 119 4.10 7.40 -35.25
C THR A 119 4.82 7.92 -34.01
N LEU A 120 4.08 8.56 -33.12
CA LEU A 120 4.49 9.00 -31.79
C LEU A 120 3.73 8.21 -30.73
N ASP A 121 4.44 7.74 -29.71
CA ASP A 121 3.89 7.22 -28.46
C ASP A 121 4.47 8.02 -27.30
N ALA A 122 3.63 8.76 -26.57
CA ALA A 122 4.05 9.59 -25.45
C ALA A 122 3.29 9.16 -24.18
N ILE A 123 4.03 8.94 -23.09
CA ILE A 123 3.47 8.53 -21.81
C ILE A 123 3.92 9.53 -20.74
N LEU A 124 2.96 10.11 -20.04
CA LEU A 124 3.17 10.83 -18.80
C LEU A 124 2.62 9.99 -17.66
N TYR A 125 3.40 9.76 -16.61
CA TYR A 125 2.92 8.99 -15.48
C TYR A 125 3.44 9.53 -14.15
N TYR A 126 2.60 9.35 -13.15
CA TYR A 126 2.90 9.60 -11.75
C TYR A 126 2.79 8.29 -11.00
N THR A 127 3.80 7.97 -10.18
CA THR A 127 3.76 6.86 -9.26
C THR A 127 4.02 7.32 -7.84
N GLN A 128 3.37 6.66 -6.89
CA GLN A 128 3.62 6.83 -5.48
C GLN A 128 3.72 5.46 -4.84
N VAL A 129 4.81 5.21 -4.14
CA VAL A 129 4.98 4.05 -3.26
C VAL A 129 5.10 4.55 -1.84
N GLY A 130 4.34 3.98 -0.92
CA GLY A 130 4.37 4.36 0.48
C GLY A 130 4.35 3.16 1.41
N THR A 131 5.14 3.23 2.47
CA THR A 131 5.16 2.25 3.56
C THR A 131 5.00 2.97 4.87
N LYS A 132 4.07 2.48 5.71
CA LYS A 132 3.88 2.93 7.10
C LYS A 132 4.04 1.72 8.00
N VAL A 133 4.98 1.81 8.92
CA VAL A 133 5.19 0.83 9.98
C VAL A 133 4.93 1.51 11.30
N TYR A 134 4.10 0.91 12.12
CA TYR A 134 3.80 1.36 13.47
C TYR A 134 4.05 0.20 14.42
N LEU A 135 4.94 0.43 15.38
CA LEU A 135 5.28 -0.48 16.46
C LEU A 135 4.84 0.14 17.78
N GLN A 136 4.14 -0.62 18.55
CA GLN A 136 3.73 -0.23 19.90
C GLN A 136 4.14 -1.34 20.88
N ASN A 137 4.93 -0.99 21.85
CA ASN A 137 5.30 -1.84 22.98
C ASN A 137 4.76 -1.24 24.25
N ASN A 138 3.94 -1.98 24.96
CA ASN A 138 3.37 -1.57 26.23
C ASN A 138 3.83 -2.54 27.32
N LYS A 139 4.34 -1.99 28.39
CA LYS A 139 4.64 -2.75 29.60
C LYS A 139 3.97 -2.05 30.78
N TRP A 140 3.22 -2.80 31.55
CA TRP A 140 2.60 -2.26 32.76
C TRP A 140 2.86 -3.21 33.93
N ASP A 141 3.14 -2.62 35.08
CA ASP A 141 3.34 -3.33 36.34
C ASP A 141 2.63 -2.58 37.47
N MET A 142 2.05 -3.31 38.41
CA MET A 142 1.44 -2.74 39.60
C MET A 142 2.38 -2.95 40.79
N ASP A 143 2.85 -1.86 41.37
CA ASP A 143 3.66 -1.91 42.56
C ASP A 143 2.82 -2.37 43.79
N LYS A 144 3.42 -3.20 44.62
CA LYS A 144 2.84 -3.73 45.86
C LYS A 144 2.39 -2.63 46.84
N TYR A 145 3.06 -1.49 46.84
CA TYR A 145 2.89 -0.42 47.84
C TYR A 145 2.23 0.83 47.31
N ARG A 146 1.95 0.88 46.00
CA ARG A 146 1.33 2.05 45.37
C ARG A 146 0.27 1.59 44.36
N PRO A 147 -0.95 2.12 44.40
CA PRO A 147 -1.97 1.82 43.40
C PRO A 147 -1.67 2.46 42.05
N LEU A 148 -0.46 2.96 41.83
CA LEU A 148 0.00 3.56 40.57
C LEU A 148 0.51 2.45 39.66
N THR A 149 -0.18 2.24 38.57
CA THR A 149 0.27 1.43 37.45
C THR A 149 1.45 2.14 36.78
N THR A 150 2.64 1.54 36.82
CA THR A 150 3.73 2.03 35.97
C THR A 150 3.46 1.52 34.57
N GLU A 151 3.07 2.42 33.67
CA GLU A 151 2.91 2.12 32.26
C GLU A 151 4.08 2.69 31.47
N LEU A 152 4.82 1.81 30.83
CA LEU A 152 5.81 2.19 29.83
C LEU A 152 5.23 1.88 28.45
N SER A 153 4.97 2.91 27.70
CA SER A 153 4.52 2.79 26.30
C SER A 153 5.60 3.35 25.39
N ILE A 154 6.12 2.53 24.50
CA ILE A 154 7.01 2.99 23.44
C ILE A 154 6.30 2.83 22.13
N ASN A 155 6.10 3.95 21.44
CA ASN A 155 5.48 3.98 20.12
C ASN A 155 6.54 4.41 19.10
N GLU A 156 6.76 3.57 18.10
CA GLU A 156 7.62 3.90 16.97
C GLU A 156 6.79 3.94 15.70
N SER A 157 6.91 5.01 14.95
CA SER A 157 6.35 5.08 13.61
C SER A 157 7.43 5.39 12.57
N ASN A 158 7.39 4.64 11.48
CA ASN A 158 8.22 4.89 10.31
C ASN A 158 7.30 5.05 9.09
N ASN A 159 7.40 6.19 8.44
CA ASN A 159 6.62 6.52 7.25
C ASN A 159 7.56 6.90 6.12
N SER A 160 7.65 6.05 5.11
CA SER A 160 8.46 6.27 3.92
C SER A 160 7.57 6.44 2.71
N LYS A 161 7.88 7.42 1.87
CA LYS A 161 7.13 7.73 0.67
C LYS A 161 8.07 8.10 -0.47
N LEU A 162 7.90 7.43 -1.60
CA LEU A 162 8.56 7.74 -2.86
C LEU A 162 7.49 8.16 -3.87
N ASN A 163 7.68 9.31 -4.50
CA ASN A 163 6.84 9.77 -5.59
C ASN A 163 7.71 10.03 -6.81
N ASP A 164 7.24 9.57 -7.96
CA ASP A 164 7.90 9.78 -9.25
C ASP A 164 6.96 10.48 -10.21
N ILE A 165 7.50 11.45 -10.93
CA ILE A 165 6.86 12.03 -12.11
C ILE A 165 7.76 11.70 -13.30
N SER A 166 7.20 11.04 -14.30
CA SER A 166 7.97 10.55 -15.44
C SER A 166 7.27 10.86 -16.75
N MET A 167 8.08 11.21 -17.74
CA MET A 167 7.65 11.35 -19.12
C MET A 167 8.52 10.45 -20.00
N LYS A 168 7.90 9.73 -20.91
CA LYS A 168 8.55 8.90 -21.91
C LYS A 168 7.95 9.17 -23.27
N THR A 169 8.80 9.26 -24.29
CA THR A 169 8.40 9.45 -25.68
C THR A 169 9.14 8.46 -26.57
N ASP A 170 8.42 7.78 -27.46
CA ASP A 170 8.96 6.93 -28.51
C ASP A 170 8.44 7.41 -29.86
N VAL A 171 9.33 7.54 -30.83
CA VAL A 171 9.02 7.91 -32.22
C VAL A 171 9.46 6.78 -33.12
N VAL A 172 8.59 6.34 -34.00
CA VAL A 172 8.86 5.39 -35.07
C VAL A 172 8.70 6.10 -36.40
N TRP A 173 9.75 6.12 -37.20
CA TRP A 173 9.78 6.78 -38.50
C TRP A 173 10.31 5.82 -39.57
N THR A 174 9.51 5.59 -40.61
CA THR A 174 9.83 4.72 -41.75
C THR A 174 9.85 5.55 -43.03
N PRO A 175 10.96 6.30 -43.30
CA PRO A 175 11.03 7.23 -44.43
C PRO A 175 10.99 6.51 -45.78
N SER A 176 11.36 5.23 -45.83
CA SER A 176 11.30 4.40 -47.03
C SER A 176 11.20 2.93 -46.62
N ASP A 177 10.87 2.02 -47.56
CA ASP A 177 10.80 0.58 -47.31
C ASP A 177 12.13 -0.03 -46.80
N ALA A 178 13.25 0.66 -47.10
CA ALA A 178 14.59 0.23 -46.69
C ALA A 178 15.01 0.75 -45.32
N HIS A 179 14.30 1.71 -44.73
CA HIS A 179 14.71 2.40 -43.51
C HIS A 179 13.60 2.42 -42.46
N HIS A 180 13.88 1.82 -41.30
CA HIS A 180 13.03 1.86 -40.12
C HIS A 180 13.81 2.44 -38.94
N ILE A 181 13.45 3.61 -38.48
CA ILE A 181 14.14 4.35 -37.42
C ILE A 181 13.23 4.39 -36.20
N ARG A 182 13.76 4.02 -35.04
CA ARG A 182 13.10 4.17 -33.76
C ARG A 182 14.01 4.96 -32.83
N ALA A 183 13.47 6.01 -32.22
CA ALA A 183 14.15 6.84 -31.25
C ALA A 183 13.20 7.08 -30.06
N GLY A 184 13.77 7.14 -28.86
CA GLY A 184 13.00 7.42 -27.65
C GLY A 184 13.83 8.13 -26.60
N ALA A 185 13.13 8.86 -25.74
CA ALA A 185 13.70 9.53 -24.59
C ALA A 185 12.79 9.37 -23.38
N SER A 186 13.39 9.35 -22.20
CA SER A 186 12.64 9.34 -20.94
C SER A 186 13.32 10.21 -19.90
N VAL A 187 12.52 10.83 -19.06
CA VAL A 187 12.97 11.59 -17.89
C VAL A 187 12.10 11.23 -16.69
N THR A 188 12.72 11.07 -15.53
CA THR A 188 12.02 10.79 -14.27
C THR A 188 12.58 11.70 -13.19
N GLN A 189 11.68 12.33 -12.45
CA GLN A 189 11.98 13.09 -11.24
C GLN A 189 11.50 12.30 -10.04
N HIS A 190 12.40 12.01 -9.11
CA HIS A 190 12.14 11.28 -7.87
C HIS A 190 12.02 12.25 -6.69
N PHE A 191 11.00 12.02 -5.84
CA PHE A 191 10.81 12.72 -4.57
C PHE A 191 10.71 11.70 -3.46
N PHE A 192 11.71 11.65 -2.60
CA PHE A 192 11.73 10.73 -1.45
C PHE A 192 11.50 11.49 -0.15
N ARG A 193 10.65 10.94 0.72
CA ARG A 193 10.42 11.44 2.07
C ARG A 193 10.42 10.27 3.05
N GLN A 194 11.15 10.44 4.13
CA GLN A 194 11.12 9.53 5.26
C GLN A 194 10.90 10.32 6.54
N MET A 195 10.00 9.83 7.39
CA MET A 195 9.77 10.37 8.73
C MET A 195 9.80 9.21 9.73
N LYS A 196 10.54 9.39 10.82
CA LYS A 196 10.57 8.47 11.94
C LYS A 196 10.20 9.25 13.18
N ASP A 197 9.19 8.78 13.92
CA ASP A 197 8.78 9.33 15.21
C ASP A 197 8.92 8.24 16.27
N VAL A 198 9.40 8.62 17.44
CA VAL A 198 9.50 7.76 18.62
C VAL A 198 8.94 8.56 19.81
N SER A 199 7.97 8.00 20.52
CA SER A 199 7.32 8.61 21.69
C SER A 199 7.08 7.58 22.81
#